data_a7ba097a38ecb8488e9f84fe1b450cde
#
_entry.id   a7ba097a38ecb8488e9f84fe1b450cde
#
_cell.length_a   1.000
_cell.length_b   1.000
_cell.length_c   1.000
_cell.angle_alpha   90.00
_cell.angle_beta   90.00
_cell.angle_gamma   90.00
#
_symmetry.space_group_name_H-M   'P 1'
#
loop_
_entity.id
_entity.type
_entity.pdbx_description
1 polymer ?
#
loop_
_entity_poly.entity_id
_entity_poly.type
_entity_poly.pdbx_seq_one_letter_code
_entity_poly.pdbx_strand_id
1 'polypeptide(L)'
;MARMKRLAGMALAAGLVIGGLAAVGTVPAAAAPATCSGSKTLNGTLADGSTYLIQCPAGAWNGTLFLYSHGYVVPGEANPAQDGTDPVTEGWLLDNGYAIAGSSYAITGWAVKSALTDQVATVNVFDQSFGRPSHTIAWGVSLGGMITAGLIQDYPSLFSAALPLCGVLSGGVATWNTALDGAFAFQQLIDPSVQVVHITDPTGNLTSGEEAVTAAQATPQGRARIALVAALDDTPGWFNPTSPEPASTDYATQEQNQFDWDTQVTFPFVLDFRAQLEAVAGGNPSWNTGVNYAADLAKSADLAEVKALYKAAGLSLSKDLQTLNSAKRISANPLAVTYLAQNIAYNGEISVPTLTVHTIGDGLVVPENEQAYRAVVDRDGRGALLQQLFVSRAGHCEFSPAEIVTAMQVLLNRMSTGHWNVPSPADLNKDAAELGPSFNIISVNNAVVPATPAYADFSPTRYLRPFDLFPFPIL
;
A
#
# COMPACT_ATOMS: atom_id res chain seq x y z
N MET A 1 -57.92 -6.24 -28.05
CA MET A 1 -59.31 -6.48 -27.70
C MET A 1 -59.39 -6.45 -26.19
N ALA A 2 -60.09 -5.67 -25.60
CA ALA A 2 -61.20 -4.88 -25.26
C ALA A 2 -61.00 -4.42 -23.83
N ARG A 3 -60.91 -3.22 -23.55
CA ARG A 3 -61.78 -2.15 -23.03
C ARG A 3 -63.03 -2.62 -22.22
N MET A 4 -63.12 -2.13 -20.94
CA MET A 4 -64.32 -1.48 -20.35
C MET A 4 -63.97 -1.06 -18.92
N LYS A 5 -63.94 0.16 -18.49
CA LYS A 5 -64.83 1.33 -18.30
C LYS A 5 -66.01 1.08 -17.28
N ARG A 6 -65.99 2.00 -16.26
CA ARG A 6 -67.06 2.68 -15.52
C ARG A 6 -67.52 1.95 -14.23
N LEU A 7 -67.97 2.61 -13.17
CA LEU A 7 -68.57 3.93 -12.92
C LEU A 7 -68.51 4.30 -11.39
N ALA A 8 -68.68 5.54 -11.15
CA ALA A 8 -68.71 6.31 -9.91
C ALA A 8 -69.84 5.94 -8.93
N GLY A 9 -69.64 6.29 -7.66
CA GLY A 9 -70.66 6.39 -6.64
C GLY A 9 -70.25 7.38 -5.56
N MET A 10 -70.80 8.62 -5.62
CA MET A 10 -70.71 9.63 -4.59
C MET A 10 -71.67 9.28 -3.43
N ALA A 11 -71.17 9.35 -2.22
CA ALA A 11 -72.01 9.45 -1.02
C ALA A 11 -71.42 10.56 -0.12
N LEU A 12 -72.17 11.64 0.02
CA LEU A 12 -71.93 12.73 1.00
C LEU A 12 -72.31 12.23 2.38
N ALA A 13 -71.41 12.34 3.34
CA ALA A 13 -71.75 12.33 4.76
C ALA A 13 -71.06 13.49 5.45
N ALA A 14 -71.86 14.42 5.96
CA ALA A 14 -71.44 15.51 6.80
C ALA A 14 -71.13 14.97 8.23
N GLY A 15 -69.93 15.26 8.71
CA GLY A 15 -69.50 14.84 10.06
C GLY A 15 -68.63 15.89 10.72
N LEU A 16 -69.08 16.36 11.83
CA LEU A 16 -68.56 17.34 12.80
C LEU A 16 -67.02 17.56 12.82
N VAL A 17 -66.64 18.82 12.69
CA VAL A 17 -65.29 19.31 13.02
C VAL A 17 -65.17 19.45 14.53
N ILE A 18 -64.48 18.52 15.19
CA ILE A 18 -63.92 18.71 16.52
C ILE A 18 -62.49 19.21 16.36
N GLY A 19 -62.27 20.49 16.69
CA GLY A 19 -60.94 21.11 16.65
C GLY A 19 -60.07 20.49 17.75
N GLY A 20 -59.19 19.56 17.35
CA GLY A 20 -58.04 19.13 18.14
C GLY A 20 -56.85 20.03 17.78
N LEU A 21 -56.43 20.88 18.74
CA LEU A 21 -55.10 21.54 18.61
C LEU A 21 -54.04 20.43 18.68
N ALA A 22 -53.52 20.04 17.50
CA ALA A 22 -52.28 19.29 17.41
C ALA A 22 -51.15 20.19 17.87
N ALA A 23 -50.59 19.94 19.05
CA ALA A 23 -49.31 20.51 19.43
C ALA A 23 -48.27 20.06 18.40
N VAL A 24 -47.86 21.00 17.55
CA VAL A 24 -46.68 20.82 16.66
C VAL A 24 -45.48 20.75 17.59
N GLY A 25 -45.09 19.53 17.94
CA GLY A 25 -43.81 19.30 18.61
C GLY A 25 -42.71 19.87 17.72
N THR A 26 -42.05 20.93 18.15
CA THR A 26 -40.85 21.43 17.54
C THR A 26 -39.80 20.31 17.62
N VAL A 27 -39.53 19.66 16.49
CA VAL A 27 -38.33 18.84 16.33
C VAL A 27 -37.15 19.77 16.66
N PRO A 28 -36.32 19.45 17.68
CA PRO A 28 -35.16 20.31 17.93
C PRO A 28 -34.32 20.36 16.64
N ALA A 29 -34.04 21.56 16.17
CA ALA A 29 -33.13 21.76 15.05
C ALA A 29 -31.81 21.05 15.41
N ALA A 30 -31.31 20.19 14.54
CA ALA A 30 -30.00 19.59 14.72
C ALA A 30 -29.00 20.73 14.97
N ALA A 31 -28.21 20.62 16.03
CA ALA A 31 -27.17 21.60 16.31
C ALA A 31 -26.28 21.71 15.07
N ALA A 32 -25.94 22.94 14.68
CA ALA A 32 -24.99 23.15 13.60
C ALA A 32 -23.67 22.42 13.93
N PRO A 33 -23.00 21.78 12.95
CA PRO A 33 -21.74 21.13 13.18
C PRO A 33 -20.74 22.04 13.88
N ALA A 34 -19.94 21.50 14.79
CA ALA A 34 -18.90 22.27 15.46
C ALA A 34 -17.82 22.65 14.44
N THR A 35 -17.19 23.81 14.60
CA THR A 35 -16.08 24.21 13.73
C THR A 35 -14.85 23.35 14.04
N CYS A 36 -14.18 22.81 13.00
CA CYS A 36 -12.91 22.11 13.14
C CYS A 36 -11.77 23.13 13.33
N SER A 37 -11.51 23.54 14.56
CA SER A 37 -10.51 24.54 14.93
C SER A 37 -10.19 24.47 16.42
N GLY A 38 -9.17 25.20 16.87
CA GLY A 38 -8.79 25.30 18.28
C GLY A 38 -8.17 24.01 18.83
N SER A 39 -7.36 23.31 18.03
CA SER A 39 -6.69 22.05 18.41
C SER A 39 -7.64 20.98 18.97
N LYS A 40 -8.86 20.91 18.42
CA LYS A 40 -9.79 19.86 18.84
C LYS A 40 -9.30 18.51 18.39
N THR A 41 -9.33 17.55 19.30
CA THR A 41 -9.10 16.13 19.02
C THR A 41 -10.39 15.37 19.30
N LEU A 42 -10.82 14.56 18.34
CA LEU A 42 -11.94 13.65 18.47
C LEU A 42 -11.44 12.24 18.21
N ASN A 43 -11.67 11.35 19.15
CA ASN A 43 -11.39 9.94 19.00
C ASN A 43 -12.58 9.10 19.50
N GLY A 44 -12.66 7.87 19.07
CA GLY A 44 -13.73 6.98 19.44
C GLY A 44 -13.63 5.63 18.77
N THR A 45 -14.72 4.87 18.81
CA THR A 45 -14.81 3.52 18.26
C THR A 45 -15.86 3.47 17.17
N LEU A 46 -15.53 2.85 16.04
CA LEU A 46 -16.46 2.58 14.94
C LEU A 46 -17.34 1.34 15.27
N ALA A 47 -18.32 1.08 14.43
CA ALA A 47 -19.32 0.04 14.71
C ALA A 47 -18.75 -1.39 14.73
N ASP A 48 -17.62 -1.63 14.06
CA ASP A 48 -16.92 -2.91 13.99
C ASP A 48 -15.84 -3.09 15.07
N GLY A 49 -15.66 -2.09 15.95
CA GLY A 49 -14.70 -2.10 17.03
C GLY A 49 -13.38 -1.43 16.71
N SER A 50 -13.11 -1.05 15.46
CA SER A 50 -11.95 -0.23 15.12
C SER A 50 -12.04 1.15 15.79
N THR A 51 -10.90 1.81 15.98
CA THR A 51 -10.85 3.15 16.56
C THR A 51 -10.55 4.19 15.47
N TYR A 52 -10.93 5.43 15.71
CA TYR A 52 -10.57 6.56 14.87
C TYR A 52 -9.94 7.69 15.68
N LEU A 53 -9.12 8.46 14.99
CA LEU A 53 -8.51 9.69 15.49
C LEU A 53 -8.74 10.80 14.45
N ILE A 54 -9.19 11.97 14.92
CA ILE A 54 -9.39 13.17 14.11
C ILE A 54 -8.79 14.34 14.88
N GLN A 55 -7.95 15.12 14.20
CA GLN A 55 -7.37 16.33 14.77
C GLN A 55 -7.68 17.54 13.90
N CYS A 56 -8.07 18.65 14.55
CA CYS A 56 -8.34 19.92 13.93
C CYS A 56 -7.18 20.90 14.17
N PRO A 57 -6.89 21.79 13.22
CA PRO A 57 -5.85 22.82 13.38
C PRO A 57 -6.11 23.74 14.57
N ALA A 58 -5.05 24.34 15.12
CA ALA A 58 -5.16 25.35 16.18
C ALA A 58 -5.87 26.61 15.69
N GLY A 59 -5.59 27.02 14.47
CA GLY A 59 -6.21 28.16 13.79
C GLY A 59 -7.52 27.80 13.07
N ALA A 60 -7.85 28.59 12.06
CA ALA A 60 -9.00 28.33 11.21
C ALA A 60 -8.71 27.13 10.28
N TRP A 61 -9.65 26.20 10.22
CA TRP A 61 -9.61 25.11 9.25
C TRP A 61 -9.80 25.65 7.82
N ASN A 62 -8.94 25.24 6.89
CA ASN A 62 -8.98 25.68 5.49
C ASN A 62 -9.99 24.92 4.61
N GLY A 63 -10.76 24.01 5.19
CA GLY A 63 -11.76 23.21 4.47
C GLY A 63 -11.22 21.89 3.89
N THR A 64 -9.96 21.56 4.10
CA THR A 64 -9.35 20.32 3.60
C THR A 64 -9.10 19.32 4.74
N LEU A 65 -9.47 18.08 4.50
CA LEU A 65 -9.18 16.92 5.35
C LEU A 65 -8.13 16.04 4.68
N PHE A 66 -7.04 15.70 5.37
CA PHE A 66 -6.12 14.63 5.01
C PHE A 66 -6.51 13.36 5.76
N LEU A 67 -6.92 12.34 5.03
CA LEU A 67 -7.28 11.02 5.57
C LEU A 67 -6.10 10.08 5.41
N TYR A 68 -5.47 9.73 6.53
CA TYR A 68 -4.29 8.86 6.55
C TYR A 68 -4.67 7.40 6.69
N SER A 69 -4.07 6.56 5.85
CA SER A 69 -4.12 5.10 5.92
C SER A 69 -2.75 4.58 6.35
N HIS A 70 -2.69 3.97 7.54
CA HIS A 70 -1.43 3.42 8.07
C HIS A 70 -1.02 2.11 7.36
N GLY A 71 0.23 1.71 7.50
CA GLY A 71 0.80 0.50 6.93
C GLY A 71 0.33 -0.78 7.63
N TYR A 72 1.02 -1.88 7.32
CA TYR A 72 0.77 -3.19 7.93
C TYR A 72 1.11 -3.16 9.42
N VAL A 73 0.23 -3.67 10.25
CA VAL A 73 0.48 -3.92 11.67
C VAL A 73 0.62 -5.42 11.87
N VAL A 74 1.70 -5.84 12.50
CA VAL A 74 1.97 -7.27 12.75
C VAL A 74 0.80 -7.91 13.51
N PRO A 75 0.35 -9.11 13.13
CA PRO A 75 -0.75 -9.79 13.80
C PRO A 75 -0.54 -9.92 15.31
N GLY A 76 -1.51 -9.44 16.10
CA GLY A 76 -1.46 -9.47 17.55
C GLY A 76 -0.80 -8.27 18.23
N GLU A 77 -0.17 -7.39 17.48
CA GLU A 77 0.38 -6.14 18.01
C GLU A 77 -0.72 -5.09 18.29
N ALA A 78 -0.36 -4.08 19.09
CA ALA A 78 -1.25 -2.95 19.36
C ALA A 78 -1.58 -2.19 18.08
N ASN A 79 -2.86 -1.89 17.88
CA ASN A 79 -3.37 -1.24 16.66
C ASN A 79 -4.16 0.04 17.01
N PRO A 80 -3.53 1.10 17.49
CA PRO A 80 -4.20 2.39 17.72
C PRO A 80 -4.52 3.08 16.38
N ALA A 81 -5.54 3.94 16.38
CA ALA A 81 -5.79 4.83 15.26
C ALA A 81 -4.58 5.75 15.02
N GLN A 82 -4.26 5.99 13.75
CA GLN A 82 -3.17 6.85 13.32
C GLN A 82 -3.70 7.82 12.27
N ASP A 83 -3.31 9.09 12.34
CA ASP A 83 -3.73 10.16 11.42
C ASP A 83 -2.57 10.84 10.68
N GLY A 84 -1.35 10.29 10.79
CA GLY A 84 -0.15 10.67 10.06
C GLY A 84 0.98 9.66 10.17
N THR A 85 2.07 9.91 9.44
CA THR A 85 3.27 9.07 9.42
C THR A 85 4.19 9.32 10.61
N ASP A 86 4.21 10.58 11.07
CA ASP A 86 5.13 11.07 12.09
C ASP A 86 4.66 12.44 12.62
N PRO A 87 5.05 12.82 13.85
CA PRO A 87 4.60 14.07 14.47
C PRO A 87 5.06 15.35 13.73
N VAL A 88 6.12 15.30 12.91
CA VAL A 88 6.62 16.47 12.16
C VAL A 88 5.70 16.74 10.96
N THR A 89 5.34 15.70 10.22
CA THR A 89 4.38 15.77 9.10
C THR A 89 2.98 16.16 9.59
N GLU A 90 2.50 15.55 10.68
CA GLU A 90 1.23 15.89 11.32
C GLU A 90 1.20 17.36 11.77
N GLY A 91 2.26 17.80 12.42
CA GLY A 91 2.42 19.21 12.84
C GLY A 91 2.37 20.18 11.67
N TRP A 92 3.07 19.87 10.58
CA TRP A 92 3.03 20.68 9.38
C TRP A 92 1.61 20.80 8.80
N LEU A 93 0.87 19.69 8.71
CA LEU A 93 -0.51 19.70 8.21
C LEU A 93 -1.40 20.59 9.09
N LEU A 94 -1.36 20.41 10.41
CA LEU A 94 -2.18 21.18 11.36
C LEU A 94 -1.81 22.68 11.36
N ASP A 95 -0.52 23.00 11.31
CA ASP A 95 -0.03 24.41 11.29
C ASP A 95 -0.42 25.13 9.99
N ASN A 96 -0.61 24.40 8.89
CA ASN A 96 -1.10 24.92 7.61
C ASN A 96 -2.64 24.91 7.48
N GLY A 97 -3.35 24.65 8.58
CA GLY A 97 -4.81 24.74 8.65
C GLY A 97 -5.54 23.54 8.07
N TYR A 98 -4.88 22.42 7.84
CA TYR A 98 -5.51 21.17 7.46
C TYR A 98 -6.04 20.42 8.68
N ALA A 99 -7.14 19.70 8.52
CA ALA A 99 -7.56 18.66 9.46
C ALA A 99 -6.93 17.32 9.04
N ILE A 100 -6.62 16.49 10.00
CA ILE A 100 -6.10 15.14 9.77
C ILE A 100 -6.98 14.10 10.44
N ALA A 101 -7.07 12.91 9.84
CA ALA A 101 -7.85 11.81 10.40
C ALA A 101 -7.31 10.45 9.92
N GLY A 102 -7.61 9.40 10.68
CA GLY A 102 -7.38 8.03 10.28
C GLY A 102 -7.98 7.03 11.27
N SER A 103 -7.98 5.76 10.91
CA SER A 103 -8.51 4.68 11.75
C SER A 103 -7.43 3.64 12.08
N SER A 104 -7.73 2.77 13.05
CA SER A 104 -6.86 1.65 13.42
C SER A 104 -7.07 0.42 12.53
N TYR A 105 -8.11 0.40 11.72
CA TYR A 105 -8.72 -0.79 11.11
C TYR A 105 -9.25 -1.80 12.15
N ALA A 106 -10.19 -2.66 11.74
CA ALA A 106 -10.80 -3.62 12.64
C ALA A 106 -9.90 -4.82 12.98
N ILE A 107 -8.90 -5.08 12.15
CA ILE A 107 -7.94 -6.19 12.33
C ILE A 107 -6.52 -5.74 12.04
N THR A 108 -5.53 -6.46 12.58
CA THR A 108 -4.12 -6.40 12.19
C THR A 108 -3.82 -7.38 11.05
N GLY A 109 -2.62 -7.33 10.49
CA GLY A 109 -2.22 -8.16 9.36
C GLY A 109 -2.76 -7.62 8.02
N TRP A 110 -3.25 -8.51 7.15
CA TRP A 110 -3.82 -8.13 5.85
C TRP A 110 -5.22 -7.52 6.00
N ALA A 111 -5.29 -6.30 6.50
CA ALA A 111 -6.51 -5.61 6.92
C ALA A 111 -7.28 -4.90 5.79
N VAL A 112 -6.91 -5.09 4.52
CA VAL A 112 -7.38 -4.29 3.37
C VAL A 112 -8.90 -4.13 3.34
N LYS A 113 -9.66 -5.22 3.55
CA LYS A 113 -11.11 -5.20 3.50
C LYS A 113 -11.72 -4.29 4.59
N SER A 114 -11.29 -4.42 5.83
CA SER A 114 -11.80 -3.59 6.93
C SER A 114 -11.32 -2.15 6.78
N ALA A 115 -10.07 -1.94 6.39
CA ALA A 115 -9.49 -0.62 6.23
C ALA A 115 -10.26 0.26 5.25
N LEU A 116 -10.71 -0.27 4.11
CA LEU A 116 -11.54 0.48 3.16
C LEU A 116 -12.83 1.00 3.79
N THR A 117 -13.53 0.15 4.55
CA THR A 117 -14.78 0.52 5.23
C THR A 117 -14.56 1.45 6.40
N ASP A 118 -13.51 1.25 7.18
CA ASP A 118 -13.20 2.01 8.38
C ASP A 118 -12.74 3.43 8.04
N GLN A 119 -11.97 3.59 6.97
CA GLN A 119 -11.58 4.91 6.45
C GLN A 119 -12.80 5.70 5.96
N VAL A 120 -13.72 5.08 5.23
CA VAL A 120 -14.98 5.72 4.83
C VAL A 120 -15.84 6.09 6.05
N ALA A 121 -15.91 5.19 7.04
CA ALA A 121 -16.63 5.47 8.29
C ALA A 121 -15.99 6.64 9.06
N THR A 122 -14.67 6.75 9.07
CA THR A 122 -13.94 7.87 9.69
C THR A 122 -14.26 9.21 9.01
N VAL A 123 -14.33 9.25 7.66
CA VAL A 123 -14.81 10.45 6.93
C VAL A 123 -16.24 10.78 7.34
N ASN A 124 -17.12 9.79 7.46
CA ASN A 124 -18.51 10.04 7.89
C ASN A 124 -18.60 10.60 9.32
N VAL A 125 -17.73 10.15 10.24
CA VAL A 125 -17.63 10.73 11.60
C VAL A 125 -17.19 12.19 11.52
N PHE A 126 -16.19 12.49 10.67
CA PHE A 126 -15.76 13.88 10.44
C PHE A 126 -16.91 14.75 9.94
N ASP A 127 -17.61 14.31 8.89
CA ASP A 127 -18.74 15.05 8.28
C ASP A 127 -19.85 15.36 9.29
N GLN A 128 -20.17 14.41 10.15
CA GLN A 128 -21.20 14.60 11.19
C GLN A 128 -20.74 15.56 12.30
N SER A 129 -19.45 15.56 12.63
CA SER A 129 -18.89 16.31 13.74
C SER A 129 -18.58 17.77 13.37
N PHE A 130 -18.05 18.00 12.16
CA PHE A 130 -17.46 19.27 11.73
C PHE A 130 -18.04 19.82 10.43
N GLY A 131 -18.90 19.04 9.75
CA GLY A 131 -19.39 19.35 8.40
C GLY A 131 -18.47 18.82 7.33
N ARG A 132 -19.02 18.69 6.12
CA ARG A 132 -18.33 18.10 4.98
C ARG A 132 -17.12 18.94 4.56
N PRO A 133 -15.92 18.36 4.38
CA PRO A 133 -14.76 19.02 3.82
C PRO A 133 -15.04 19.53 2.39
N SER A 134 -14.43 20.65 2.02
CA SER A 134 -14.38 21.09 0.63
C SER A 134 -13.52 20.16 -0.21
N HIS A 135 -12.46 19.63 0.41
CA HIS A 135 -11.55 18.65 -0.18
C HIS A 135 -11.19 17.57 0.83
N THR A 136 -11.24 16.31 0.42
CA THR A 136 -10.66 15.18 1.16
C THR A 136 -9.54 14.60 0.33
N ILE A 137 -8.35 14.52 0.91
CA ILE A 137 -7.15 13.94 0.30
C ILE A 137 -6.86 12.62 1.01
N ALA A 138 -6.91 11.51 0.27
CA ALA A 138 -6.48 10.22 0.78
C ALA A 138 -4.96 10.13 0.68
N TRP A 139 -4.29 9.67 1.74
CA TRP A 139 -2.86 9.41 1.72
C TRP A 139 -2.50 8.28 2.66
N GLY A 140 -1.36 7.65 2.45
CA GLY A 140 -0.94 6.54 3.30
C GLY A 140 0.30 5.84 2.80
N VAL A 141 0.90 5.01 3.67
CA VAL A 141 2.17 4.33 3.43
C VAL A 141 2.00 2.82 3.33
N SER A 142 2.81 2.14 2.50
CA SER A 142 2.84 0.68 2.44
C SER A 142 1.45 0.07 2.11
N LEU A 143 0.93 -0.82 2.97
CA LEU A 143 -0.45 -1.30 2.89
C LEU A 143 -1.46 -0.13 2.87
N GLY A 144 -1.18 0.96 3.60
CA GLY A 144 -1.98 2.18 3.58
C GLY A 144 -1.91 2.91 2.23
N GLY A 145 -0.81 2.84 1.52
CA GLY A 145 -0.70 3.31 0.13
C GLY A 145 -1.58 2.49 -0.82
N MET A 146 -1.64 1.16 -0.62
CA MET A 146 -2.60 0.30 -1.32
C MET A 146 -4.04 0.71 -1.03
N ILE A 147 -4.39 0.90 0.25
CA ILE A 147 -5.72 1.33 0.68
C ILE A 147 -6.07 2.69 0.08
N THR A 148 -5.14 3.63 0.09
CA THR A 148 -5.30 4.97 -0.51
C THR A 148 -5.71 4.91 -1.98
N ALA A 149 -5.02 4.10 -2.78
CA ALA A 149 -5.36 3.91 -4.19
C ALA A 149 -6.70 3.14 -4.37
N GLY A 150 -7.00 2.20 -3.48
CA GLY A 150 -8.29 1.51 -3.46
C GLY A 150 -9.46 2.43 -3.11
N LEU A 151 -9.28 3.32 -2.14
CA LEU A 151 -10.31 4.29 -1.74
C LEU A 151 -10.73 5.20 -2.89
N ILE A 152 -9.80 5.73 -3.67
CA ILE A 152 -10.14 6.61 -4.80
C ILE A 152 -10.76 5.86 -5.98
N GLN A 153 -10.48 4.56 -6.12
CA GLN A 153 -11.12 3.69 -7.10
C GLN A 153 -12.56 3.36 -6.69
N ASP A 154 -12.77 2.91 -5.45
CA ASP A 154 -14.05 2.36 -4.99
C ASP A 154 -15.02 3.43 -4.48
N TYR A 155 -14.48 4.56 -3.98
CA TYR A 155 -15.25 5.69 -3.42
C TYR A 155 -14.88 7.03 -4.07
N PRO A 156 -14.87 7.16 -5.41
CA PRO A 156 -14.33 8.32 -6.12
C PRO A 156 -15.00 9.65 -5.75
N SER A 157 -16.27 9.63 -5.30
CA SER A 157 -17.01 10.83 -4.92
C SER A 157 -16.60 11.43 -3.56
N LEU A 158 -15.85 10.70 -2.75
CA LEU A 158 -15.40 11.16 -1.43
C LEU A 158 -14.09 11.93 -1.48
N PHE A 159 -13.28 11.72 -2.51
CA PHE A 159 -11.91 12.22 -2.56
C PHE A 159 -11.69 13.25 -3.67
N SER A 160 -10.78 14.18 -3.42
CA SER A 160 -10.37 15.23 -4.35
C SER A 160 -8.96 14.99 -4.91
N ALA A 161 -8.14 14.20 -4.23
CA ALA A 161 -6.79 13.81 -4.62
C ALA A 161 -6.31 12.61 -3.80
N ALA A 162 -5.20 11.98 -4.22
CA ALA A 162 -4.58 10.88 -3.50
C ALA A 162 -3.06 10.94 -3.52
N LEU A 163 -2.43 10.48 -2.43
CA LEU A 163 -0.98 10.37 -2.25
C LEU A 163 -0.61 9.00 -1.67
N PRO A 164 -0.61 7.92 -2.46
CA PRO A 164 0.00 6.65 -2.07
C PRO A 164 1.52 6.78 -1.95
N LEU A 165 2.07 6.38 -0.81
CA LEU A 165 3.51 6.34 -0.54
C LEU A 165 3.96 4.88 -0.42
N CYS A 166 4.99 4.44 -1.18
CA CYS A 166 5.50 3.07 -1.16
C CYS A 166 4.38 2.00 -1.16
N GLY A 167 3.32 2.24 -1.94
CA GLY A 167 2.10 1.45 -1.92
C GLY A 167 2.23 0.10 -2.65
N VAL A 168 1.47 -0.90 -2.19
CA VAL A 168 1.33 -2.21 -2.87
C VAL A 168 0.45 -2.04 -4.11
N LEU A 169 0.96 -1.32 -5.11
CA LEU A 169 0.19 -0.82 -6.24
C LEU A 169 0.06 -1.81 -7.42
N SER A 170 0.66 -2.98 -7.32
CA SER A 170 0.36 -4.13 -8.20
C SER A 170 -0.93 -4.87 -7.76
N GLY A 171 -1.44 -4.57 -6.57
CA GLY A 171 -2.58 -5.25 -5.96
C GLY A 171 -2.21 -6.52 -5.20
N GLY A 172 -3.11 -6.96 -4.31
CA GLY A 172 -2.81 -8.06 -3.38
C GLY A 172 -2.51 -9.40 -4.05
N VAL A 173 -3.19 -9.73 -5.15
CA VAL A 173 -2.96 -11.00 -5.86
C VAL A 173 -1.57 -11.04 -6.49
N ALA A 174 -1.17 -9.96 -7.18
CA ALA A 174 0.13 -9.91 -7.86
C ALA A 174 1.28 -9.92 -6.85
N THR A 175 1.22 -9.08 -5.82
CA THR A 175 2.23 -9.03 -4.76
C THR A 175 2.45 -10.37 -4.09
N TRP A 176 1.38 -11.05 -3.68
CA TRP A 176 1.52 -12.36 -3.03
C TRP A 176 1.91 -13.49 -3.97
N ASN A 177 1.72 -13.34 -5.28
CA ASN A 177 2.28 -14.25 -6.27
C ASN A 177 3.78 -14.03 -6.47
N THR A 178 4.26 -12.78 -6.48
CA THR A 178 5.69 -12.45 -6.55
C THR A 178 6.42 -12.98 -5.31
N ALA A 179 5.90 -12.69 -4.12
CA ALA A 179 6.42 -13.22 -2.86
C ALA A 179 6.44 -14.78 -2.82
N LEU A 180 5.43 -15.44 -3.45
CA LEU A 180 5.44 -16.90 -3.59
C LEU A 180 6.58 -17.36 -4.49
N ASP A 181 6.94 -16.65 -5.54
CA ASP A 181 8.00 -17.10 -6.47
C ASP A 181 9.37 -17.10 -5.80
N GLY A 182 9.73 -16.05 -5.03
CA GLY A 182 10.94 -16.02 -4.21
C GLY A 182 10.92 -17.14 -3.15
N ALA A 183 9.86 -17.23 -2.36
CA ALA A 183 9.72 -18.28 -1.33
C ALA A 183 9.77 -19.69 -1.92
N PHE A 184 9.16 -19.92 -3.10
CA PHE A 184 9.21 -21.21 -3.79
C PHE A 184 10.63 -21.54 -4.29
N ALA A 185 11.33 -20.55 -4.84
CA ALA A 185 12.72 -20.75 -5.24
C ALA A 185 13.61 -21.08 -4.04
N PHE A 186 13.42 -20.39 -2.92
CA PHE A 186 14.10 -20.68 -1.65
C PHE A 186 13.81 -22.12 -1.20
N GLN A 187 12.54 -22.53 -1.13
CA GLN A 187 12.14 -23.88 -0.76
C GLN A 187 12.79 -24.95 -1.64
N GLN A 188 12.80 -24.75 -2.95
CA GLN A 188 13.29 -25.80 -3.87
C GLN A 188 14.82 -25.88 -3.95
N LEU A 189 15.55 -24.80 -3.67
CA LEU A 189 16.99 -24.71 -3.90
C LEU A 189 17.82 -24.64 -2.61
N ILE A 190 17.23 -24.20 -1.49
CA ILE A 190 17.96 -23.96 -0.24
C ILE A 190 17.38 -24.82 0.89
N ASP A 191 16.10 -24.68 1.23
CA ASP A 191 15.48 -25.43 2.32
C ASP A 191 14.14 -26.08 1.92
N PRO A 192 14.13 -27.36 1.53
CA PRO A 192 12.89 -28.07 1.20
C PRO A 192 11.93 -28.28 2.37
N SER A 193 12.33 -27.99 3.60
CA SER A 193 11.49 -28.21 4.80
C SER A 193 10.52 -27.06 5.07
N VAL A 194 10.82 -25.83 4.61
CA VAL A 194 9.95 -24.67 4.83
C VAL A 194 8.60 -24.81 4.11
N GLN A 195 7.56 -24.37 4.79
CA GLN A 195 6.21 -24.27 4.20
C GLN A 195 6.04 -22.89 3.60
N VAL A 196 5.76 -22.81 2.32
CA VAL A 196 5.54 -21.54 1.61
C VAL A 196 4.05 -21.24 1.36
N VAL A 197 3.17 -22.19 1.65
CA VAL A 197 1.71 -22.09 1.73
C VAL A 197 1.20 -23.08 2.78
N HIS A 198 0.00 -22.82 3.32
CA HIS A 198 -0.62 -23.67 4.37
C HIS A 198 0.30 -23.85 5.59
N ILE A 199 0.92 -22.76 6.01
CA ILE A 199 1.87 -22.74 7.13
C ILE A 199 1.13 -23.10 8.42
N THR A 200 1.59 -24.18 9.09
CA THR A 200 0.93 -24.72 10.30
C THR A 200 1.63 -24.34 11.61
N ASP A 201 2.90 -24.02 11.53
CA ASP A 201 3.73 -23.47 12.63
C ASP A 201 4.51 -22.26 12.09
N PRO A 202 3.91 -21.06 12.08
CA PRO A 202 4.54 -19.88 11.50
C PRO A 202 5.91 -19.56 12.10
N THR A 203 6.02 -19.55 13.43
CA THR A 203 7.28 -19.22 14.12
C THR A 203 8.38 -20.25 13.88
N GLY A 204 8.04 -21.55 13.96
CA GLY A 204 9.01 -22.60 13.67
C GLY A 204 9.43 -22.62 12.19
N ASN A 205 8.50 -22.30 11.28
CA ASN A 205 8.78 -22.20 9.85
C ASN A 205 9.72 -21.02 9.51
N LEU A 206 9.49 -19.86 10.11
CA LEU A 206 10.38 -18.70 9.97
C LEU A 206 11.79 -19.01 10.52
N THR A 207 11.89 -19.56 11.73
CA THR A 207 13.17 -19.93 12.34
C THR A 207 13.97 -20.91 11.45
N SER A 208 13.30 -21.93 10.88
CA SER A 208 13.94 -22.86 9.94
C SER A 208 14.49 -22.15 8.71
N GLY A 209 13.68 -21.24 8.11
CA GLY A 209 14.09 -20.47 6.94
C GLY A 209 15.31 -19.56 7.23
N GLU A 210 15.30 -18.87 8.37
CA GLU A 210 16.42 -17.98 8.79
C GLU A 210 17.70 -18.77 9.06
N GLU A 211 17.63 -19.93 9.70
CA GLU A 211 18.76 -20.82 9.89
C GLU A 211 19.33 -21.32 8.55
N ALA A 212 18.45 -21.71 7.64
CA ALA A 212 18.85 -22.23 6.35
C ALA A 212 19.48 -21.17 5.42
N VAL A 213 18.91 -19.96 5.36
CA VAL A 213 19.49 -18.87 4.56
C VAL A 213 20.82 -18.40 5.14
N THR A 214 20.95 -18.36 6.46
CA THR A 214 22.23 -18.06 7.15
C THR A 214 23.30 -19.11 6.82
N ALA A 215 22.95 -20.38 6.82
CA ALA A 215 23.84 -21.45 6.41
C ALA A 215 24.22 -21.36 4.92
N ALA A 216 23.28 -21.00 4.06
CA ALA A 216 23.52 -20.78 2.63
C ALA A 216 24.48 -19.61 2.41
N GLN A 217 24.31 -18.49 3.12
CA GLN A 217 25.16 -17.31 3.03
C GLN A 217 26.64 -17.60 3.31
N ALA A 218 26.92 -18.62 4.10
CA ALA A 218 28.31 -19.03 4.40
C ALA A 218 29.06 -19.65 3.20
N THR A 219 28.39 -19.93 2.08
CA THR A 219 28.99 -20.63 0.93
C THR A 219 28.79 -19.86 -0.39
N PRO A 220 29.74 -19.89 -1.33
CA PRO A 220 29.56 -19.28 -2.64
C PRO A 220 28.32 -19.84 -3.40
N GLN A 221 28.02 -21.11 -3.20
CA GLN A 221 26.88 -21.79 -3.84
C GLN A 221 25.55 -21.30 -3.25
N GLY A 222 25.48 -21.12 -1.95
CA GLY A 222 24.31 -20.57 -1.28
C GLY A 222 24.06 -19.13 -1.67
N ARG A 223 25.09 -18.28 -1.65
CA ARG A 223 24.99 -16.89 -2.10
C ARG A 223 24.47 -16.74 -3.52
N ALA A 224 24.96 -17.58 -4.45
CA ALA A 224 24.45 -17.57 -5.82
C ALA A 224 22.94 -17.91 -5.90
N ARG A 225 22.45 -18.81 -5.04
CA ARG A 225 21.03 -19.16 -4.96
C ARG A 225 20.18 -18.09 -4.26
N ILE A 226 20.72 -17.41 -3.24
CA ILE A 226 20.08 -16.25 -2.62
C ILE A 226 19.85 -15.15 -3.67
N ALA A 227 20.86 -14.83 -4.47
CA ALA A 227 20.69 -13.86 -5.58
C ALA A 227 19.65 -14.33 -6.62
N LEU A 228 19.51 -15.64 -6.87
CA LEU A 228 18.45 -16.14 -7.74
C LEU A 228 17.06 -16.00 -7.10
N VAL A 229 16.92 -16.24 -5.79
CA VAL A 229 15.68 -15.99 -5.04
C VAL A 229 15.28 -14.53 -5.16
N ALA A 230 16.18 -13.61 -4.81
CA ALA A 230 15.98 -12.17 -4.89
C ALA A 230 15.61 -11.68 -6.31
N ALA A 231 16.27 -12.23 -7.35
CA ALA A 231 15.97 -11.87 -8.74
C ALA A 231 14.59 -12.35 -9.23
N LEU A 232 13.93 -13.28 -8.53
CA LEU A 232 12.61 -13.82 -8.89
C LEU A 232 11.46 -13.10 -8.15
N ASP A 233 11.76 -12.35 -7.11
CA ASP A 233 10.81 -11.49 -6.41
C ASP A 233 11.15 -9.99 -6.47
N ASP A 234 12.12 -9.62 -7.33
CA ASP A 234 12.58 -8.25 -7.57
C ASP A 234 13.19 -7.56 -6.33
N THR A 235 13.73 -8.35 -5.35
CA THR A 235 14.40 -7.79 -4.16
C THR A 235 15.68 -7.05 -4.54
N PRO A 236 15.79 -5.72 -4.26
CA PRO A 236 16.92 -4.91 -4.72
C PRO A 236 18.20 -5.22 -3.95
N GLY A 237 19.34 -5.01 -4.60
CA GLY A 237 20.67 -5.12 -4.00
C GLY A 237 21.09 -3.94 -3.13
N TRP A 238 20.15 -3.19 -2.53
CA TRP A 238 20.41 -2.05 -1.66
C TRP A 238 19.51 -2.07 -0.43
N PHE A 239 20.07 -2.22 0.77
CA PHE A 239 19.32 -2.43 2.01
C PHE A 239 19.40 -1.26 2.99
N ASN A 240 20.61 -0.71 3.23
CA ASN A 240 20.80 0.28 4.29
C ASN A 240 20.54 1.71 3.77
N PRO A 241 19.54 2.45 4.32
CA PRO A 241 19.16 3.79 3.85
C PRO A 241 20.24 4.86 4.10
N THR A 242 21.22 4.60 4.98
CA THR A 242 22.34 5.53 5.26
C THR A 242 23.60 5.21 4.45
N SER A 243 23.59 4.13 3.68
CA SER A 243 24.70 3.76 2.79
C SER A 243 24.39 4.18 1.36
N PRO A 244 25.39 4.50 0.54
CA PRO A 244 25.18 4.73 -0.87
C PRO A 244 24.71 3.44 -1.57
N GLU A 245 23.99 3.59 -2.67
CA GLU A 245 23.64 2.47 -3.54
C GLU A 245 24.91 1.76 -4.03
N PRO A 246 25.00 0.42 -3.94
CA PRO A 246 26.12 -0.33 -4.48
C PRO A 246 26.30 -0.10 -5.97
N ALA A 247 27.56 -0.11 -6.42
CA ALA A 247 27.83 -0.04 -7.86
C ALA A 247 27.14 -1.21 -8.60
N SER A 248 26.65 -0.96 -9.81
CA SER A 248 25.89 -1.94 -10.60
C SER A 248 26.62 -3.24 -10.93
N THR A 249 27.92 -3.33 -10.64
CA THR A 249 28.75 -4.52 -10.81
C THR A 249 29.33 -5.04 -9.50
N ASP A 250 28.97 -4.44 -8.37
CA ASP A 250 29.37 -4.92 -7.03
C ASP A 250 28.40 -5.99 -6.54
N TYR A 251 28.35 -7.09 -7.25
CA TYR A 251 27.42 -8.19 -6.99
C TYR A 251 27.59 -8.84 -5.61
N ALA A 252 28.75 -8.70 -4.99
CA ALA A 252 28.96 -9.24 -3.66
C ALA A 252 28.24 -8.41 -2.59
N THR A 253 28.25 -7.07 -2.74
CA THR A 253 27.50 -6.17 -1.85
C THR A 253 26.01 -6.22 -2.14
N GLN A 254 25.61 -6.31 -3.41
CA GLN A 254 24.20 -6.46 -3.80
C GLN A 254 23.58 -7.72 -3.18
N GLU A 255 24.22 -8.87 -3.36
CA GLU A 255 23.76 -10.15 -2.77
C GLU A 255 23.73 -10.11 -1.24
N GLN A 256 24.71 -9.48 -0.58
CA GLN A 256 24.67 -9.31 0.87
C GLN A 256 23.46 -8.48 1.30
N ASN A 257 23.13 -7.42 0.59
CA ASN A 257 21.94 -6.61 0.86
C ASN A 257 20.63 -7.38 0.61
N GLN A 258 20.58 -8.24 -0.40
CA GLN A 258 19.45 -9.13 -0.66
C GLN A 258 19.27 -10.14 0.50
N PHE A 259 20.37 -10.73 1.00
CA PHE A 259 20.33 -11.56 2.20
C PHE A 259 19.83 -10.78 3.43
N ASP A 260 20.25 -9.51 3.59
CA ASP A 260 19.79 -8.67 4.69
C ASP A 260 18.27 -8.35 4.55
N TRP A 261 17.76 -8.14 3.34
CA TRP A 261 16.33 -8.03 3.04
C TRP A 261 15.57 -9.31 3.44
N ASP A 262 16.04 -10.46 3.01
CA ASP A 262 15.42 -11.75 3.30
C ASP A 262 15.31 -11.98 4.82
N THR A 263 16.41 -11.84 5.53
CA THR A 263 16.48 -12.18 6.96
C THR A 263 15.78 -11.17 7.86
N GLN A 264 15.80 -9.89 7.51
CA GLN A 264 15.31 -8.84 8.41
C GLN A 264 13.91 -8.36 8.07
N VAL A 265 13.40 -8.62 6.83
CA VAL A 265 12.15 -8.04 6.37
C VAL A 265 11.25 -9.05 5.63
N THR A 266 11.73 -9.69 4.54
CA THR A 266 10.82 -10.44 3.66
C THR A 266 10.40 -11.78 4.22
N PHE A 267 11.30 -12.54 4.87
CA PHE A 267 10.99 -13.85 5.46
C PHE A 267 9.90 -13.82 6.51
N PRO A 268 9.85 -12.84 7.45
CA PRO A 268 8.68 -12.68 8.32
C PRO A 268 7.36 -12.62 7.56
N PHE A 269 7.28 -11.91 6.45
CA PHE A 269 6.05 -11.82 5.65
C PHE A 269 5.71 -13.14 4.95
N VAL A 270 6.67 -13.79 4.31
CA VAL A 270 6.41 -14.95 3.46
C VAL A 270 6.42 -16.28 4.19
N LEU A 271 7.12 -16.38 5.33
CA LEU A 271 7.26 -17.63 6.10
C LEU A 271 6.48 -17.65 7.42
N ASP A 272 5.99 -16.50 7.90
CA ASP A 272 5.18 -16.40 9.14
C ASP A 272 3.83 -15.71 8.85
N PHE A 273 3.81 -14.41 8.57
CA PHE A 273 2.58 -13.60 8.47
C PHE A 273 1.66 -14.04 7.34
N ARG A 274 2.17 -14.77 6.36
CA ARG A 274 1.36 -15.43 5.33
C ARG A 274 0.26 -16.31 5.90
N ALA A 275 0.47 -16.94 7.04
CA ALA A 275 -0.56 -17.75 7.70
C ALA A 275 -1.81 -16.93 8.06
N GLN A 276 -1.63 -15.69 8.50
CA GLN A 276 -2.74 -14.76 8.77
C GLN A 276 -3.45 -14.34 7.47
N LEU A 277 -2.70 -14.05 6.41
CA LEU A 277 -3.28 -13.77 5.09
C LEU A 277 -4.19 -14.93 4.63
N GLU A 278 -3.69 -16.17 4.69
CA GLU A 278 -4.46 -17.35 4.28
C GLU A 278 -5.71 -17.55 5.16
N ALA A 279 -5.62 -17.23 6.46
CA ALA A 279 -6.76 -17.28 7.37
C ALA A 279 -7.85 -16.27 7.00
N VAL A 280 -7.51 -15.02 6.71
CA VAL A 280 -8.50 -13.99 6.33
C VAL A 280 -9.03 -14.19 4.91
N ALA A 281 -8.23 -14.74 4.01
CA ALA A 281 -8.65 -15.04 2.64
C ALA A 281 -9.45 -16.36 2.52
N GLY A 282 -9.45 -17.18 3.58
CA GLY A 282 -10.10 -18.50 3.57
C GLY A 282 -9.32 -19.57 2.79
N GLY A 283 -8.01 -19.44 2.69
CA GLY A 283 -7.09 -20.36 2.04
C GLY A 283 -5.94 -19.66 1.30
N ASN A 284 -5.09 -20.43 0.66
CA ASN A 284 -3.96 -19.91 -0.11
C ASN A 284 -4.42 -19.11 -1.35
N PRO A 285 -4.14 -17.79 -1.46
CA PRO A 285 -4.52 -16.98 -2.62
C PRO A 285 -3.49 -16.99 -3.76
N SER A 286 -2.35 -17.68 -3.62
CA SER A 286 -1.22 -17.57 -4.55
C SER A 286 -0.99 -18.85 -5.34
N TRP A 287 -0.46 -18.71 -6.56
CA TRP A 287 -0.11 -19.82 -7.43
C TRP A 287 1.14 -19.54 -8.25
N ASN A 288 1.83 -20.60 -8.64
CA ASN A 288 2.89 -20.56 -9.64
C ASN A 288 2.68 -21.53 -10.81
N THR A 289 1.46 -22.03 -10.97
CA THR A 289 1.07 -22.83 -12.13
C THR A 289 1.24 -22.00 -13.40
N GLY A 290 1.98 -22.55 -14.37
CA GLY A 290 2.26 -21.86 -15.65
C GLY A 290 3.44 -20.89 -15.63
N VAL A 291 4.05 -20.63 -14.48
CA VAL A 291 5.25 -19.78 -14.37
C VAL A 291 6.44 -20.46 -15.02
N ASN A 292 7.23 -19.69 -15.76
CA ASN A 292 8.50 -20.11 -16.32
C ASN A 292 9.63 -19.27 -15.71
N TYR A 293 10.26 -19.77 -14.67
CA TYR A 293 11.30 -19.07 -13.91
C TYR A 293 12.52 -18.66 -14.76
N ALA A 294 12.81 -19.40 -15.83
CA ALA A 294 13.87 -19.00 -16.76
C ALA A 294 13.47 -17.77 -17.60
N ALA A 295 12.19 -17.67 -17.98
CA ALA A 295 11.68 -16.53 -18.71
C ALA A 295 11.49 -15.30 -17.80
N ASP A 296 11.17 -15.49 -16.52
CA ASP A 296 11.03 -14.39 -15.56
C ASP A 296 12.39 -13.86 -15.15
N LEU A 297 13.37 -14.71 -14.82
CA LEU A 297 14.76 -14.29 -14.61
C LEU A 297 15.33 -13.52 -15.81
N ALA A 298 14.95 -13.89 -17.04
CA ALA A 298 15.43 -13.20 -18.24
C ALA A 298 14.92 -11.74 -18.36
N LYS A 299 13.88 -11.38 -17.57
CA LYS A 299 13.32 -10.03 -17.51
C LYS A 299 13.78 -9.25 -16.26
N SER A 300 14.28 -9.96 -15.24
CA SER A 300 14.76 -9.36 -13.99
C SER A 300 15.97 -8.46 -14.27
N ALA A 301 16.04 -7.35 -13.54
CA ALA A 301 17.18 -6.44 -13.51
C ALA A 301 18.47 -7.14 -13.04
N ASP A 302 18.32 -8.14 -12.16
CA ASP A 302 19.42 -8.83 -11.47
C ASP A 302 20.00 -10.03 -12.26
N LEU A 303 19.54 -10.23 -13.50
CA LEU A 303 20.03 -11.33 -14.35
C LEU A 303 21.57 -11.36 -14.47
N ALA A 304 22.22 -10.20 -14.53
CA ALA A 304 23.67 -10.08 -14.66
C ALA A 304 24.39 -10.55 -13.39
N GLU A 305 23.89 -10.15 -12.24
CA GLU A 305 24.35 -10.55 -10.91
C GLU A 305 24.24 -12.07 -10.73
N VAL A 306 23.03 -12.62 -10.93
CA VAL A 306 22.79 -14.08 -10.82
C VAL A 306 23.76 -14.86 -11.68
N LYS A 307 23.95 -14.47 -12.97
CA LYS A 307 24.90 -15.14 -13.86
C LYS A 307 26.34 -15.09 -13.36
N ALA A 308 26.76 -13.93 -12.83
CA ALA A 308 28.11 -13.74 -12.33
C ALA A 308 28.37 -14.60 -11.08
N LEU A 309 27.45 -14.58 -10.12
CA LEU A 309 27.56 -15.35 -8.88
C LEU A 309 27.50 -16.86 -9.13
N TYR A 310 26.60 -17.34 -9.99
CA TYR A 310 26.56 -18.75 -10.40
C TYR A 310 27.85 -19.21 -11.07
N LYS A 311 28.41 -18.39 -11.97
CA LYS A 311 29.69 -18.67 -12.61
C LYS A 311 30.81 -18.74 -11.58
N ALA A 312 30.88 -17.78 -10.66
CA ALA A 312 31.91 -17.75 -9.62
C ALA A 312 31.80 -18.94 -8.65
N ALA A 313 30.57 -19.37 -8.33
CA ALA A 313 30.30 -20.52 -7.47
C ALA A 313 30.51 -21.87 -8.17
N GLY A 314 30.75 -21.90 -9.48
CA GLY A 314 30.84 -23.17 -10.24
C GLY A 314 29.52 -23.91 -10.36
N LEU A 315 28.38 -23.23 -10.20
CA LEU A 315 27.04 -23.78 -10.31
C LEU A 315 26.49 -23.68 -11.74
N SER A 316 25.55 -24.57 -12.05
CA SER A 316 24.78 -24.52 -13.28
C SER A 316 23.44 -23.82 -13.06
N LEU A 317 23.32 -22.56 -13.44
CA LEU A 317 22.06 -21.80 -13.40
C LEU A 317 20.94 -22.51 -14.17
N SER A 318 21.26 -23.08 -15.35
CA SER A 318 20.27 -23.83 -16.13
C SER A 318 19.73 -25.05 -15.42
N LYS A 319 20.53 -25.73 -14.58
CA LYS A 319 20.07 -26.88 -13.78
C LYS A 319 19.13 -26.44 -12.67
N ASP A 320 19.45 -25.37 -11.94
CA ASP A 320 18.60 -24.88 -10.86
C ASP A 320 17.28 -24.30 -11.43
N LEU A 321 17.30 -23.59 -12.55
CA LEU A 321 16.09 -23.16 -13.26
C LEU A 321 15.25 -24.37 -13.78
N GLN A 322 15.90 -25.44 -14.22
CA GLN A 322 15.21 -26.67 -14.59
C GLN A 322 14.55 -27.34 -13.35
N THR A 323 15.24 -27.34 -12.21
CA THR A 323 14.67 -27.80 -10.92
C THR A 323 13.41 -27.03 -10.59
N LEU A 324 13.45 -25.69 -10.61
CA LEU A 324 12.28 -24.86 -10.37
C LEU A 324 11.16 -25.12 -11.37
N ASN A 325 11.47 -25.21 -12.67
CA ASN A 325 10.47 -25.41 -13.71
C ASN A 325 9.84 -26.80 -13.72
N SER A 326 10.51 -27.82 -13.19
CA SER A 326 10.01 -29.20 -13.10
C SER A 326 9.40 -29.58 -11.74
N ALA A 327 9.59 -28.73 -10.71
CA ALA A 327 9.05 -28.96 -9.38
C ALA A 327 7.50 -28.93 -9.38
N LYS A 328 6.90 -29.59 -8.38
CA LYS A 328 5.44 -29.60 -8.19
C LYS A 328 4.94 -28.15 -7.98
N ARG A 329 4.00 -27.75 -8.80
CA ARG A 329 3.44 -26.39 -8.75
C ARG A 329 2.44 -26.23 -7.61
N ILE A 330 2.35 -25.02 -7.12
CA ILE A 330 1.38 -24.58 -6.13
C ILE A 330 0.17 -24.00 -6.89
N SER A 331 -1.02 -24.41 -6.48
CA SER A 331 -2.28 -23.88 -7.01
C SER A 331 -2.99 -23.08 -5.93
N ALA A 332 -3.63 -21.98 -6.32
CA ALA A 332 -4.41 -21.17 -5.40
C ALA A 332 -5.76 -21.80 -5.07
N ASN A 333 -6.34 -21.40 -3.93
CA ASN A 333 -7.76 -21.54 -3.67
C ASN A 333 -8.51 -20.43 -4.43
N PRO A 334 -9.43 -20.74 -5.36
CA PRO A 334 -10.13 -19.72 -6.15
C PRO A 334 -10.90 -18.71 -5.30
N LEU A 335 -11.49 -19.13 -4.17
CA LEU A 335 -12.21 -18.24 -3.26
C LEU A 335 -11.27 -17.27 -2.56
N ALA A 336 -10.08 -17.71 -2.20
CA ALA A 336 -9.06 -16.84 -1.61
C ALA A 336 -8.52 -15.81 -2.62
N VAL A 337 -8.32 -16.21 -3.88
CA VAL A 337 -7.98 -15.27 -4.96
C VAL A 337 -9.09 -14.24 -5.14
N THR A 338 -10.35 -14.69 -5.18
CA THR A 338 -11.51 -13.79 -5.28
C THR A 338 -11.57 -12.81 -4.12
N TYR A 339 -11.30 -13.27 -2.89
CA TYR A 339 -11.25 -12.39 -1.72
C TYR A 339 -10.23 -11.25 -1.87
N LEU A 340 -8.99 -11.57 -2.25
CA LEU A 340 -7.97 -10.54 -2.45
C LEU A 340 -8.36 -9.58 -3.58
N ALA A 341 -8.80 -10.13 -4.69
CA ALA A 341 -9.13 -9.38 -5.87
C ALA A 341 -10.34 -8.45 -5.68
N GLN A 342 -11.37 -8.88 -4.95
CA GLN A 342 -12.55 -8.06 -4.64
C GLN A 342 -12.28 -6.95 -3.64
N ASN A 343 -11.25 -7.07 -2.81
CA ASN A 343 -10.92 -6.04 -1.84
C ASN A 343 -10.00 -4.97 -2.44
N ILE A 344 -8.96 -5.33 -3.20
CA ILE A 344 -8.27 -4.40 -4.11
C ILE A 344 -7.63 -5.18 -5.26
N ALA A 345 -8.13 -4.97 -6.47
CA ALA A 345 -7.41 -5.13 -7.73
C ALA A 345 -7.62 -3.86 -8.55
N TYR A 346 -6.55 -3.32 -9.07
CA TYR A 346 -6.62 -2.04 -9.76
C TYR A 346 -7.12 -2.21 -11.20
N ASN A 347 -8.13 -1.41 -11.54
CA ASN A 347 -8.68 -1.32 -12.89
C ASN A 347 -8.15 -0.12 -13.69
N GLY A 348 -7.52 0.84 -13.01
CA GLY A 348 -6.99 2.07 -13.59
C GLY A 348 -7.98 3.23 -13.65
N GLU A 349 -9.22 3.05 -13.24
CA GLU A 349 -10.29 4.06 -13.29
C GLU A 349 -10.14 5.14 -12.20
N ILE A 350 -8.97 5.81 -12.16
CA ILE A 350 -8.81 6.95 -11.25
C ILE A 350 -9.55 8.18 -11.80
N SER A 351 -10.19 8.94 -10.91
CA SER A 351 -10.98 10.14 -11.27
C SER A 351 -10.40 11.44 -10.70
N VAL A 352 -9.38 11.34 -9.88
CA VAL A 352 -8.74 12.45 -9.16
C VAL A 352 -7.23 12.47 -9.39
N PRO A 353 -6.57 13.62 -9.27
CA PRO A 353 -5.12 13.70 -9.27
C PRO A 353 -4.52 12.74 -8.24
N THR A 354 -3.63 11.88 -8.70
CA THR A 354 -2.95 10.88 -7.88
C THR A 354 -1.44 11.05 -8.05
N LEU A 355 -0.76 11.31 -6.96
CA LEU A 355 0.70 11.39 -6.90
C LEU A 355 1.21 10.21 -6.09
N THR A 356 2.06 9.36 -6.65
CA THR A 356 2.73 8.31 -5.88
C THR A 356 4.17 8.67 -5.61
N VAL A 357 4.73 8.19 -4.50
CA VAL A 357 6.15 8.33 -4.18
C VAL A 357 6.69 6.98 -3.73
N HIS A 358 7.86 6.59 -4.24
CA HIS A 358 8.47 5.29 -3.90
C HIS A 358 9.96 5.42 -3.66
N THR A 359 10.52 4.68 -2.68
CA THR A 359 11.96 4.54 -2.50
C THR A 359 12.50 3.49 -3.49
N ILE A 360 13.58 3.81 -4.21
CA ILE A 360 14.07 2.94 -5.30
C ILE A 360 14.72 1.65 -4.81
N GLY A 361 15.17 1.62 -3.56
CA GLY A 361 15.73 0.42 -2.91
C GLY A 361 14.78 -0.20 -1.89
N ASP A 362 13.48 -0.26 -2.18
CA ASP A 362 12.47 -0.92 -1.34
C ASP A 362 12.37 -2.41 -1.69
N GLY A 363 12.81 -3.27 -0.78
CA GLY A 363 12.76 -4.74 -0.97
C GLY A 363 11.54 -5.42 -0.38
N LEU A 364 10.63 -4.69 0.30
CA LEU A 364 9.38 -5.26 0.78
C LEU A 364 8.24 -5.00 -0.21
N VAL A 365 8.08 -3.76 -0.64
CA VAL A 365 7.17 -3.37 -1.71
C VAL A 365 8.01 -2.82 -2.85
N VAL A 366 8.46 -3.70 -3.70
CA VAL A 366 9.42 -3.36 -4.76
C VAL A 366 8.90 -2.26 -5.69
N PRO A 367 9.76 -1.32 -6.16
CA PRO A 367 9.34 -0.15 -6.94
C PRO A 367 8.67 -0.50 -8.28
N GLU A 368 8.79 -1.73 -8.76
CA GLU A 368 8.05 -2.27 -9.91
C GLU A 368 6.52 -2.20 -9.73
N ASN A 369 6.02 -2.10 -8.49
CA ASN A 369 4.62 -1.78 -8.19
C ASN A 369 4.15 -0.50 -8.88
N GLU A 370 5.02 0.51 -8.97
CA GLU A 370 4.74 1.76 -9.66
C GLU A 370 4.54 1.56 -11.18
N GLN A 371 5.35 0.70 -11.80
CA GLN A 371 5.20 0.34 -13.22
C GLN A 371 3.88 -0.40 -13.45
N ALA A 372 3.51 -1.32 -12.55
CA ALA A 372 2.25 -2.05 -12.64
C ALA A 372 1.04 -1.10 -12.57
N TYR A 373 1.05 -0.17 -11.61
CA TYR A 373 -0.02 0.81 -11.46
C TYR A 373 -0.11 1.77 -12.64
N ARG A 374 1.04 2.30 -13.11
CA ARG A 374 1.10 3.12 -14.33
C ARG A 374 0.46 2.41 -15.51
N ALA A 375 0.79 1.13 -15.71
CA ALA A 375 0.30 0.36 -16.85
C ALA A 375 -1.23 0.19 -16.83
N VAL A 376 -1.86 -0.04 -15.67
CA VAL A 376 -3.33 -0.16 -15.59
C VAL A 376 -4.02 1.20 -15.76
N VAL A 377 -3.46 2.27 -15.19
CA VAL A 377 -3.99 3.65 -15.32
C VAL A 377 -3.89 4.16 -16.77
N ASP A 378 -2.77 3.90 -17.45
CA ASP A 378 -2.57 4.28 -18.86
C ASP A 378 -3.49 3.46 -19.79
N ARG A 379 -3.71 2.18 -19.50
CA ARG A 379 -4.64 1.33 -20.24
C ARG A 379 -6.09 1.86 -20.18
N ASP A 380 -6.50 2.43 -19.03
CA ASP A 380 -7.80 3.07 -18.87
C ASP A 380 -7.85 4.51 -19.42
N GLY A 381 -6.75 5.02 -19.97
CA GLY A 381 -6.68 6.37 -20.54
C GLY A 381 -6.63 7.50 -19.49
N ARG A 382 -6.30 7.18 -18.23
CA ARG A 382 -6.25 8.14 -17.11
C ARG A 382 -4.84 8.63 -16.77
N GLY A 383 -3.84 8.29 -17.56
CA GLY A 383 -2.43 8.65 -17.31
C GLY A 383 -2.18 10.12 -17.00
N ALA A 384 -3.00 11.04 -17.53
CA ALA A 384 -2.90 12.47 -17.23
C ALA A 384 -3.23 12.83 -15.76
N LEU A 385 -3.88 11.94 -15.01
CA LEU A 385 -4.18 12.12 -13.58
C LEU A 385 -3.09 11.56 -12.68
N LEU A 386 -2.21 10.69 -13.19
CA LEU A 386 -1.17 10.03 -12.40
C LEU A 386 0.20 10.67 -12.62
N GLN A 387 0.85 11.03 -11.52
CA GLN A 387 2.25 11.41 -11.46
C GLN A 387 2.97 10.48 -10.47
N GLN A 388 4.23 10.13 -10.76
CA GLN A 388 5.05 9.26 -9.91
C GLN A 388 6.38 9.95 -9.63
N LEU A 389 6.80 9.96 -8.37
CA LEU A 389 8.08 10.47 -7.90
C LEU A 389 8.86 9.34 -7.23
N PHE A 390 10.18 9.44 -7.28
CA PHE A 390 11.06 8.44 -6.68
C PHE A 390 12.10 9.09 -5.79
N VAL A 391 12.43 8.41 -4.69
CA VAL A 391 13.46 8.81 -3.75
C VAL A 391 14.59 7.79 -3.80
N SER A 392 15.81 8.25 -4.14
CA SER A 392 17.02 7.43 -4.22
C SER A 392 17.53 7.10 -2.82
N ARG A 393 16.86 6.16 -2.19
CA ARG A 393 17.17 5.63 -0.86
C ARG A 393 16.72 4.18 -0.77
N ALA A 394 17.48 3.37 -0.01
CA ALA A 394 17.06 2.04 0.40
C ALA A 394 16.07 2.11 1.56
N GLY A 395 15.39 1.02 1.79
CA GLY A 395 14.44 0.89 2.90
C GLY A 395 12.99 1.00 2.47
N HIS A 396 12.14 0.26 3.16
CA HIS A 396 10.71 0.26 2.91
C HIS A 396 10.08 1.54 3.48
N CYS A 397 9.50 2.36 2.62
CA CYS A 397 8.89 3.63 3.00
C CYS A 397 9.82 4.61 3.73
N GLU A 398 11.11 4.56 3.48
CA GLU A 398 12.12 5.34 4.21
C GLU A 398 12.18 6.79 3.67
N PHE A 399 11.10 7.54 3.91
CA PHE A 399 10.97 8.94 3.54
C PHE A 399 11.27 9.84 4.74
N SER A 400 11.89 11.00 4.48
CA SER A 400 11.90 12.08 5.45
C SER A 400 10.58 12.85 5.45
N PRO A 401 10.18 13.48 6.58
CA PRO A 401 9.07 14.43 6.61
C PRO A 401 9.18 15.51 5.52
N ALA A 402 10.40 15.95 5.20
CA ALA A 402 10.64 16.91 4.13
C ALA A 402 10.20 16.41 2.75
N GLU A 403 10.52 15.17 2.43
CA GLU A 403 10.11 14.55 1.16
C GLU A 403 8.59 14.36 1.10
N ILE A 404 7.98 13.90 2.20
CA ILE A 404 6.50 13.75 2.26
C ILE A 404 5.80 15.10 2.08
N VAL A 405 6.23 16.13 2.80
CA VAL A 405 5.65 17.48 2.71
C VAL A 405 5.84 18.08 1.31
N THR A 406 7.01 17.90 0.71
CA THR A 406 7.28 18.36 -0.68
C THR A 406 6.34 17.67 -1.67
N ALA A 407 6.13 16.36 -1.55
CA ALA A 407 5.15 15.65 -2.37
C ALA A 407 3.72 16.16 -2.16
N MET A 408 3.31 16.43 -0.91
CA MET A 408 2.02 17.05 -0.61
C MET A 408 1.87 18.41 -1.29
N GLN A 409 2.91 19.24 -1.28
CA GLN A 409 2.90 20.55 -1.95
C GLN A 409 2.76 20.43 -3.47
N VAL A 410 3.41 19.44 -4.11
CA VAL A 410 3.23 19.14 -5.53
C VAL A 410 1.79 18.74 -5.85
N LEU A 411 1.20 17.88 -5.02
CA LEU A 411 -0.20 17.47 -5.19
C LEU A 411 -1.19 18.62 -4.98
N LEU A 412 -1.00 19.43 -3.95
CA LEU A 412 -1.81 20.63 -3.68
C LEU A 412 -1.71 21.66 -4.82
N ASN A 413 -0.51 21.84 -5.39
CA ASN A 413 -0.32 22.68 -6.58
C ASN A 413 -1.11 22.13 -7.77
N ARG A 414 -1.07 20.81 -8.01
CA ARG A 414 -1.89 20.16 -9.05
C ARG A 414 -3.38 20.38 -8.84
N MET A 415 -3.86 20.29 -7.62
CA MET A 415 -5.28 20.53 -7.29
C MET A 415 -5.69 21.98 -7.57
N SER A 416 -4.85 22.94 -7.23
CA SER A 416 -5.13 24.37 -7.38
C SER A 416 -5.02 24.86 -8.84
N THR A 417 -4.07 24.35 -9.61
CA THR A 417 -3.77 24.81 -10.99
C THR A 417 -4.46 23.99 -12.06
N GLY A 418 -4.89 22.77 -11.74
CA GLY A 418 -5.42 21.82 -12.72
C GLY A 418 -4.36 21.12 -13.59
N HIS A 419 -3.08 21.41 -13.40
CA HIS A 419 -1.97 20.88 -14.20
C HIS A 419 -0.84 20.35 -13.33
N TRP A 420 -0.16 19.30 -13.79
CA TRP A 420 1.08 18.84 -13.17
C TRP A 420 2.21 19.82 -13.54
N ASN A 421 2.65 20.60 -12.54
CA ASN A 421 3.84 21.44 -12.61
C ASN A 421 4.88 20.81 -11.66
N VAL A 422 5.42 19.65 -12.05
CA VAL A 422 6.37 18.92 -11.22
C VAL A 422 7.75 19.55 -11.39
N PRO A 423 8.37 20.05 -10.31
CA PRO A 423 9.75 20.54 -10.35
C PRO A 423 10.71 19.41 -10.71
N SER A 424 11.93 19.77 -11.18
CA SER A 424 12.98 18.78 -11.38
C SER A 424 13.36 18.10 -10.05
N PRO A 425 13.98 16.89 -10.07
CA PRO A 425 14.47 16.29 -8.83
C PRO A 425 15.41 17.20 -8.03
N ALA A 426 16.23 18.00 -8.72
CA ALA A 426 17.11 18.96 -8.07
C ALA A 426 16.35 20.08 -7.35
N ASP A 427 15.26 20.58 -7.96
CA ASP A 427 14.40 21.59 -7.33
C ASP A 427 13.59 20.98 -6.18
N LEU A 428 13.03 19.77 -6.34
CA LEU A 428 12.34 19.05 -5.26
C LEU A 428 13.27 18.84 -4.05
N ASN A 429 14.52 18.44 -4.29
CA ASN A 429 15.52 18.26 -3.23
C ASN A 429 15.85 19.58 -2.54
N LYS A 430 15.93 20.67 -3.30
CA LYS A 430 16.13 22.00 -2.73
C LYS A 430 14.95 22.44 -1.89
N ASP A 431 13.72 22.30 -2.39
CA ASP A 431 12.50 22.67 -1.68
C ASP A 431 12.36 21.86 -0.37
N ALA A 432 12.64 20.55 -0.41
CA ALA A 432 12.66 19.69 0.76
C ALA A 432 13.75 20.10 1.78
N ALA A 433 14.96 20.44 1.31
CA ALA A 433 16.03 20.90 2.19
C ALA A 433 15.71 22.25 2.89
N GLU A 434 14.98 23.13 2.21
CA GLU A 434 14.54 24.43 2.75
C GLU A 434 13.55 24.31 3.90
N LEU A 435 12.87 23.17 4.09
CA LEU A 435 12.04 22.90 5.26
C LEU A 435 12.86 22.80 6.57
N GLY A 436 14.16 22.59 6.45
CA GLY A 436 15.10 22.65 7.57
C GLY A 436 15.40 21.28 8.22
N PRO A 437 16.33 21.27 9.17
CA PRO A 437 16.90 20.03 9.70
C PRO A 437 15.92 19.16 10.49
N SER A 438 14.86 19.74 11.09
CA SER A 438 13.84 18.96 11.81
C SER A 438 12.93 18.15 10.87
N PHE A 439 12.84 18.49 9.59
CA PHE A 439 12.13 17.78 8.57
C PHE A 439 13.03 16.80 7.79
N ASN A 440 14.32 17.08 7.74
CA ASN A 440 15.30 16.29 6.99
C ASN A 440 15.94 15.22 7.89
N ILE A 441 15.10 14.30 8.35
CA ILE A 441 15.43 13.18 9.23
C ILE A 441 14.74 11.92 8.76
N ILE A 442 15.32 10.74 9.07
CA ILE A 442 14.68 9.43 8.92
C ILE A 442 14.87 8.63 10.20
N SER A 443 14.09 7.56 10.38
CA SER A 443 14.19 6.66 11.53
C SER A 443 14.84 5.35 11.11
N VAL A 444 16.07 5.11 11.53
CA VAL A 444 16.79 3.86 11.22
C VAL A 444 17.06 3.11 12.51
N ASN A 445 16.56 1.88 12.63
CA ASN A 445 16.69 1.05 13.83
C ASN A 445 16.25 1.79 15.13
N ASN A 446 15.12 2.49 15.07
CA ASN A 446 14.59 3.35 16.16
C ASN A 446 15.48 4.55 16.54
N ALA A 447 16.49 4.87 15.75
CA ALA A 447 17.30 6.08 15.91
C ALA A 447 16.94 7.11 14.84
N VAL A 448 16.67 8.35 15.27
CA VAL A 448 16.47 9.47 14.34
C VAL A 448 17.84 9.94 13.84
N VAL A 449 18.04 9.92 12.53
CA VAL A 449 19.28 10.36 11.87
C VAL A 449 18.99 11.42 10.81
N PRO A 450 19.91 12.36 10.55
CA PRO A 450 19.77 13.30 9.43
C PRO A 450 19.69 12.56 8.10
N ALA A 451 18.80 13.04 7.21
CA ALA A 451 18.66 12.55 5.86
C ALA A 451 18.72 13.70 4.86
N THR A 452 19.55 13.57 3.84
CA THR A 452 19.53 14.51 2.72
C THR A 452 18.35 14.14 1.79
N PRO A 453 17.53 15.11 1.32
CA PRO A 453 16.51 14.84 0.32
C PRO A 453 17.10 14.18 -0.92
N ALA A 454 16.42 13.18 -1.44
CA ALA A 454 17.00 12.30 -2.44
C ALA A 454 16.04 11.99 -3.61
N TYR A 455 15.17 12.92 -3.99
CA TYR A 455 14.38 12.78 -5.21
C TYR A 455 15.27 12.56 -6.42
N ALA A 456 14.91 11.61 -7.27
CA ALA A 456 15.69 11.22 -8.44
C ALA A 456 14.78 10.84 -9.61
N ASP A 457 15.32 10.97 -10.82
CA ASP A 457 14.71 10.33 -11.98
C ASP A 457 14.95 8.82 -11.89
N PHE A 458 13.87 8.06 -11.97
CA PHE A 458 13.90 6.60 -11.95
C PHE A 458 12.78 6.05 -12.82
N SER A 459 13.01 4.90 -13.42
CA SER A 459 12.02 4.18 -14.20
C SER A 459 12.07 2.71 -13.79
N PRO A 460 11.11 2.24 -12.98
CA PRO A 460 11.08 0.85 -12.54
C PRO A 460 11.00 -0.09 -13.73
N THR A 461 11.61 -1.25 -13.59
CA THR A 461 11.50 -2.33 -14.57
C THR A 461 10.08 -2.89 -14.59
N ARG A 462 9.82 -3.82 -15.50
CA ARG A 462 8.50 -4.41 -15.61
C ARG A 462 8.27 -5.35 -14.44
N TYR A 463 7.13 -5.23 -13.80
CA TYR A 463 6.64 -6.18 -12.79
C TYR A 463 6.57 -7.61 -13.38
N LEU A 464 7.14 -8.58 -12.72
CA LEU A 464 7.33 -9.93 -13.29
C LEU A 464 6.03 -10.74 -13.37
N ARG A 465 5.15 -10.58 -12.38
CA ARG A 465 3.88 -11.32 -12.31
C ARG A 465 2.72 -10.54 -12.93
N PRO A 466 1.68 -11.23 -13.41
CA PRO A 466 0.46 -10.56 -13.87
C PRO A 466 -0.20 -9.74 -12.76
N PHE A 467 -0.50 -8.48 -13.04
CA PHE A 467 -1.13 -7.50 -12.15
C PHE A 467 -2.44 -6.94 -12.72
N ASP A 468 -2.69 -7.10 -14.01
CA ASP A 468 -3.84 -6.57 -14.74
C ASP A 468 -4.99 -7.58 -14.76
N LEU A 469 -5.43 -7.98 -13.58
CA LEU A 469 -6.41 -9.06 -13.37
C LEU A 469 -7.86 -8.62 -13.57
N PHE A 470 -8.12 -7.41 -14.05
CA PHE A 470 -9.48 -6.91 -14.24
C PHE A 470 -9.93 -6.96 -15.73
N PRO A 471 -11.16 -7.44 -16.06
CA PRO A 471 -12.08 -8.15 -15.18
C PRO A 471 -11.50 -9.49 -14.74
N PHE A 472 -11.75 -9.88 -13.48
CA PHE A 472 -11.21 -11.13 -12.95
C PHE A 472 -11.56 -12.29 -13.85
N PRO A 473 -10.60 -13.16 -14.22
CA PRO A 473 -10.96 -14.45 -14.73
C PRO A 473 -11.82 -15.15 -13.66
N ILE A 474 -13.07 -15.44 -14.00
CA ILE A 474 -13.88 -16.37 -13.22
C ILE A 474 -13.17 -17.70 -13.36
N LEU A 475 -12.40 -18.08 -12.33
CA LEU A 475 -11.66 -19.32 -12.25
C LEU A 475 -12.65 -20.50 -12.13
#